data_7a0752cc2692070e5cb92f302e4fe45a
#
_entry.id   7a0752cc2692070e5cb92f302e4fe45a
#
_cell.length_a   1.000
_cell.length_b   1.000
_cell.length_c   1.000
_cell.angle_alpha   90.00
_cell.angle_beta   90.00
_cell.angle_gamma   90.00
#
_symmetry.space_group_name_H-M   'P 1'
#
loop_
_entity.id
_entity.type
_entity.pdbx_description
1 polymer ?
#
loop_
_entity_poly.entity_id
_entity_poly.type
_entity_poly.pdbx_seq_one_letter_code
_entity_poly.pdbx_strand_id
1 'polypeptide(L)'
;NQLVNFSDIITTYLAELRKRAAQHLGTAPTRVVMGRPVHFVDDDAERDAQAENSLRQAAETVGFTDISFQFEPIAAALDYEQRLTRETTVLVADIGGGTSDFTVVRLGPERIHKTNRADDVLATTGVHIGGTDFDQKLSLGQVMPLLGYGHLGPDTREVPNRVFFDLATWHLINWQYQPKAMAQAKALQTNYTDTRLHDRLMRVLTERYGHHMAHDVEQAKIRCSQTDADTRIDLSYVEADLAASLNATDLHTHLVQLLANTVACARECVQRAGLKNSKPDAIYLTGGSSALHTFQKALQAAFAGVPLVEGDLFGGVASGLVYSRL
;
A
#
# COMPACT_ATOMS: atom_id res chain seq x y z
N ASN A 1 -11.26 -9.96 -26.67
CA ASN A 1 -11.40 -9.06 -25.54
C ASN A 1 -12.84 -9.14 -25.05
N GLN A 2 -13.04 -9.79 -23.91
CA GLN A 2 -14.33 -9.82 -23.24
C GLN A 2 -14.34 -8.65 -22.25
N LEU A 3 -15.34 -7.78 -22.34
CA LEU A 3 -15.63 -6.77 -21.30
C LEU A 3 -16.17 -7.53 -20.09
N VAL A 4 -15.45 -7.47 -18.98
CA VAL A 4 -15.85 -8.05 -17.70
C VAL A 4 -16.33 -6.92 -16.81
N ASN A 5 -17.49 -7.06 -16.22
CA ASN A 5 -18.03 -6.07 -15.28
C ASN A 5 -17.26 -6.16 -13.95
N PHE A 6 -17.01 -5.03 -13.31
CA PHE A 6 -16.25 -4.99 -12.07
C PHE A 6 -16.92 -5.81 -10.93
N SER A 7 -18.24 -5.78 -10.86
CA SER A 7 -19.02 -6.59 -9.91
C SER A 7 -18.85 -8.10 -10.12
N ASP A 8 -18.64 -8.55 -11.36
CA ASP A 8 -18.43 -9.99 -11.66
C ASP A 8 -17.07 -10.46 -11.14
N ILE A 9 -16.06 -9.58 -11.14
CA ILE A 9 -14.73 -9.87 -10.58
C ILE A 9 -14.86 -10.04 -9.06
N ILE A 10 -15.54 -9.13 -8.36
CA ILE A 10 -15.78 -9.19 -6.92
C ILE A 10 -16.55 -10.45 -6.57
N THR A 11 -17.64 -10.75 -7.30
CA THR A 11 -18.46 -11.96 -7.09
C THR A 11 -17.62 -13.23 -7.27
N THR A 12 -16.79 -13.30 -8.30
CA THR A 12 -15.90 -14.44 -8.54
C THR A 12 -14.90 -14.63 -7.41
N TYR A 13 -14.32 -13.53 -6.90
CA TYR A 13 -13.39 -13.55 -5.78
C TYR A 13 -14.07 -14.05 -4.49
N LEU A 14 -15.24 -13.52 -4.16
CA LEU A 14 -16.01 -13.93 -2.99
C LEU A 14 -16.46 -15.40 -3.09
N ALA A 15 -16.83 -15.87 -4.29
CA ALA A 15 -17.18 -17.27 -4.52
C ALA A 15 -16.00 -18.21 -4.22
N GLU A 16 -14.78 -17.85 -4.66
CA GLU A 16 -13.59 -18.63 -4.37
C GLU A 16 -13.22 -18.62 -2.88
N LEU A 17 -13.34 -17.48 -2.19
CA LEU A 17 -13.13 -17.39 -0.74
C LEU A 17 -14.13 -18.27 0.02
N ARG A 18 -15.43 -18.19 -0.33
CA ARG A 18 -16.47 -19.02 0.28
C ARG A 18 -16.25 -20.51 0.07
N LYS A 19 -15.81 -20.88 -1.14
CA LYS A 19 -15.45 -22.27 -1.48
C LYS A 19 -14.30 -22.79 -0.63
N ARG A 20 -13.23 -21.99 -0.46
CA ARG A 20 -12.10 -22.35 0.40
C ARG A 20 -12.53 -22.49 1.87
N ALA A 21 -13.36 -21.56 2.35
CA ALA A 21 -13.92 -21.63 3.69
C ALA A 21 -14.77 -22.91 3.87
N ALA A 22 -15.61 -23.26 2.88
CA ALA A 22 -16.41 -24.49 2.90
C ALA A 22 -15.55 -25.76 2.96
N GLN A 23 -14.43 -25.79 2.24
CA GLN A 23 -13.48 -26.91 2.27
C GLN A 23 -12.86 -27.09 3.67
N HIS A 24 -12.58 -25.97 4.36
CA HIS A 24 -11.99 -25.99 5.70
C HIS A 24 -13.00 -26.33 6.80
N LEU A 25 -14.22 -25.80 6.68
CA LEU A 25 -15.27 -25.95 7.68
C LEU A 25 -16.14 -27.22 7.49
N GLY A 26 -16.01 -27.91 6.35
CA GLY A 26 -16.86 -29.04 5.96
C GLY A 26 -18.27 -28.64 5.51
N THR A 27 -18.67 -27.38 5.66
CA THR A 27 -19.96 -26.82 5.24
C THR A 27 -19.78 -25.42 4.68
N ALA A 28 -20.62 -25.05 3.70
CA ALA A 28 -20.56 -23.71 3.13
C ALA A 28 -21.07 -22.66 4.13
N PRO A 29 -20.27 -21.66 4.51
CA PRO A 29 -20.73 -20.62 5.43
C PRO A 29 -21.84 -19.78 4.81
N THR A 30 -22.83 -19.41 5.62
CA THR A 30 -23.94 -18.53 5.24
C THR A 30 -23.83 -17.15 5.89
N ARG A 31 -22.98 -17.01 6.90
CA ARG A 31 -22.72 -15.74 7.57
C ARG A 31 -21.34 -15.22 7.21
N VAL A 32 -21.21 -13.89 7.07
CA VAL A 32 -19.94 -13.23 6.81
C VAL A 32 -19.89 -11.85 7.49
N VAL A 33 -18.73 -11.51 8.04
CA VAL A 33 -18.37 -10.14 8.40
C VAL A 33 -17.36 -9.65 7.38
N MET A 34 -17.64 -8.54 6.75
CA MET A 34 -16.79 -7.94 5.72
C MET A 34 -16.17 -6.64 6.24
N GLY A 35 -14.89 -6.44 5.99
CA GLY A 35 -14.25 -5.16 6.20
C GLY A 35 -14.79 -4.12 5.20
N ARG A 36 -14.90 -2.90 5.67
CA ARG A 36 -15.11 -1.74 4.82
C ARG A 36 -14.20 -0.57 5.25
N PRO A 37 -13.72 0.24 4.31
CA PRO A 37 -13.11 1.52 4.67
C PRO A 37 -14.14 2.41 5.36
N VAL A 38 -13.70 3.48 6.03
CA VAL A 38 -14.63 4.45 6.63
C VAL A 38 -15.51 5.06 5.55
N HIS A 39 -14.92 5.42 4.41
CA HIS A 39 -15.61 5.84 3.20
C HIS A 39 -15.09 5.06 2.00
N PHE A 40 -15.98 4.47 1.21
CA PHE A 40 -15.65 3.94 -0.12
C PHE A 40 -15.46 5.07 -1.13
N VAL A 41 -16.21 6.17 -0.93
CA VAL A 41 -16.15 7.38 -1.76
C VAL A 41 -16.19 8.58 -0.82
N ASP A 42 -15.14 9.40 -0.87
CA ASP A 42 -15.04 10.60 -0.06
C ASP A 42 -16.07 11.65 -0.53
N ASP A 43 -16.64 12.38 0.44
CA ASP A 43 -17.56 13.51 0.23
C ASP A 43 -18.82 13.19 -0.60
N ASP A 44 -19.16 11.91 -0.80
CA ASP A 44 -20.36 11.48 -1.53
C ASP A 44 -21.04 10.29 -0.84
N ALA A 45 -21.96 10.59 0.08
CA ALA A 45 -22.66 9.59 0.88
C ALA A 45 -23.55 8.65 0.04
N GLU A 46 -24.07 9.11 -1.10
CA GLU A 46 -24.89 8.27 -1.98
C GLU A 46 -24.04 7.22 -2.70
N ARG A 47 -22.90 7.63 -3.25
CA ARG A 47 -21.95 6.69 -3.89
C ARG A 47 -21.30 5.78 -2.88
N ASP A 48 -21.03 6.26 -1.67
CA ASP A 48 -20.52 5.41 -0.57
C ASP A 48 -21.49 4.29 -0.24
N ALA A 49 -22.78 4.61 -0.06
CA ALA A 49 -23.83 3.64 0.17
C ALA A 49 -24.03 2.69 -1.03
N GLN A 50 -23.93 3.17 -2.26
CA GLN A 50 -23.99 2.33 -3.47
C GLN A 50 -22.83 1.33 -3.53
N ALA A 51 -21.62 1.73 -3.13
CA ALA A 51 -20.45 0.84 -3.09
C ALA A 51 -20.63 -0.27 -2.05
N GLU A 52 -21.11 0.05 -0.82
CA GLU A 52 -21.43 -0.97 0.18
C GLU A 52 -22.52 -1.92 -0.32
N ASN A 53 -23.60 -1.39 -0.91
CA ASN A 53 -24.68 -2.21 -1.45
C ASN A 53 -24.21 -3.13 -2.58
N SER A 54 -23.31 -2.67 -3.45
CA SER A 54 -22.74 -3.49 -4.51
C SER A 54 -21.95 -4.68 -3.95
N LEU A 55 -21.17 -4.45 -2.88
CA LEU A 55 -20.42 -5.49 -2.20
C LEU A 55 -21.36 -6.48 -1.48
N ARG A 56 -22.43 -5.97 -0.84
CA ARG A 56 -23.49 -6.78 -0.22
C ARG A 56 -24.18 -7.68 -1.25
N GLN A 57 -24.57 -7.15 -2.40
CA GLN A 57 -25.21 -7.90 -3.48
C GLN A 57 -24.29 -8.99 -4.05
N ALA A 58 -23.00 -8.69 -4.20
CA ALA A 58 -22.02 -9.70 -4.60
C ALA A 58 -21.93 -10.84 -3.59
N ALA A 59 -21.95 -10.55 -2.29
CA ALA A 59 -21.94 -11.55 -1.23
C ALA A 59 -23.24 -12.38 -1.21
N GLU A 60 -24.40 -11.75 -1.39
CA GLU A 60 -25.68 -12.44 -1.51
C GLU A 60 -25.71 -13.39 -2.72
N THR A 61 -25.18 -12.93 -3.87
CA THR A 61 -25.11 -13.72 -5.11
C THR A 61 -24.31 -15.02 -4.92
N VAL A 62 -23.26 -15.00 -4.10
CA VAL A 62 -22.47 -16.21 -3.82
C VAL A 62 -23.05 -17.06 -2.69
N GLY A 63 -24.17 -16.65 -2.06
CA GLY A 63 -24.96 -17.43 -1.12
C GLY A 63 -24.68 -17.15 0.36
N PHE A 64 -24.19 -15.98 0.71
CA PHE A 64 -24.26 -15.47 2.07
C PHE A 64 -25.66 -14.88 2.34
N THR A 65 -26.22 -15.15 3.51
CA THR A 65 -27.57 -14.70 3.91
C THR A 65 -27.55 -13.78 5.14
N ASP A 66 -26.51 -13.83 5.94
CA ASP A 66 -26.25 -12.91 7.06
C ASP A 66 -24.94 -12.17 6.80
N ILE A 67 -25.06 -10.93 6.36
CA ILE A 67 -23.94 -10.10 5.93
C ILE A 67 -23.88 -8.86 6.80
N SER A 68 -22.76 -8.65 7.46
CA SER A 68 -22.47 -7.45 8.23
C SER A 68 -21.16 -6.83 7.81
N PHE A 69 -21.02 -5.53 8.07
CA PHE A 69 -19.81 -4.76 7.81
C PHE A 69 -19.21 -4.24 9.10
N GLN A 70 -17.90 -4.17 9.14
CA GLN A 70 -17.15 -3.48 10.20
C GLN A 70 -16.13 -2.58 9.55
N PHE A 71 -15.89 -1.43 10.14
CA PHE A 71 -14.82 -0.51 9.71
C PHE A 71 -13.45 -1.16 9.88
N GLU A 72 -12.66 -1.18 8.80
CA GLU A 72 -11.33 -1.79 8.78
C GLU A 72 -10.40 -1.22 9.86
N PRO A 73 -10.33 0.11 10.11
CA PRO A 73 -9.48 0.64 11.18
C PRO A 73 -9.91 0.20 12.58
N ILE A 74 -11.21 -0.03 12.82
CA ILE A 74 -11.68 -0.58 14.09
C ILE A 74 -11.33 -2.06 14.19
N ALA A 75 -11.57 -2.83 13.13
CA ALA A 75 -11.19 -4.24 13.07
C ALA A 75 -9.68 -4.40 13.30
N ALA A 76 -8.85 -3.65 12.60
CA ALA A 76 -7.39 -3.70 12.77
C ALA A 76 -6.95 -3.48 14.21
N ALA A 77 -7.59 -2.53 14.90
CA ALA A 77 -7.23 -2.15 16.27
C ALA A 77 -7.93 -3.00 17.37
N LEU A 78 -8.75 -3.99 17.01
CA LEU A 78 -9.57 -4.73 17.99
C LEU A 78 -8.72 -5.54 18.98
N ASP A 79 -7.62 -6.15 18.52
CA ASP A 79 -6.67 -6.85 19.40
C ASP A 79 -6.03 -5.89 20.42
N TYR A 80 -5.73 -4.67 20.00
CA TYR A 80 -5.26 -3.64 20.93
C TYR A 80 -6.35 -3.20 21.90
N GLU A 81 -7.60 -3.03 21.43
CA GLU A 81 -8.75 -2.65 22.27
C GLU A 81 -9.01 -3.63 23.41
N GLN A 82 -8.87 -4.94 23.16
CA GLN A 82 -9.04 -5.97 24.20
C GLN A 82 -8.09 -5.81 25.38
N ARG A 83 -6.96 -5.16 25.20
CA ARG A 83 -5.92 -4.93 26.22
C ARG A 83 -6.09 -3.61 26.95
N LEU A 84 -7.03 -2.78 26.52
CA LEU A 84 -7.26 -1.46 27.13
C LEU A 84 -8.07 -1.59 28.43
N THR A 85 -7.66 -0.82 29.45
CA THR A 85 -8.34 -0.75 30.75
C THR A 85 -9.19 0.51 30.91
N ARG A 86 -9.09 1.44 29.95
CA ARG A 86 -9.85 2.70 29.90
C ARG A 86 -10.09 3.12 28.46
N GLU A 87 -11.03 4.06 28.29
CA GLU A 87 -11.22 4.70 26.99
C GLU A 87 -9.94 5.42 26.53
N THR A 88 -9.58 5.19 25.27
CA THR A 88 -8.32 5.62 24.66
C THR A 88 -8.59 6.11 23.24
N THR A 89 -8.05 7.26 22.88
CA THR A 89 -8.09 7.76 21.49
C THR A 89 -6.86 7.28 20.75
N VAL A 90 -7.08 6.61 19.63
CA VAL A 90 -6.02 5.96 18.85
C VAL A 90 -6.02 6.47 17.42
N LEU A 91 -4.86 6.87 16.92
CA LEU A 91 -4.65 7.08 15.50
C LEU A 91 -4.28 5.74 14.87
N VAL A 92 -5.17 5.15 14.11
CA VAL A 92 -4.87 3.98 13.28
C VAL A 92 -4.23 4.48 11.98
N ALA A 93 -3.02 4.04 11.71
CA ALA A 93 -2.26 4.34 10.50
C ALA A 93 -2.15 3.05 9.68
N ASP A 94 -2.94 2.96 8.62
CA ASP A 94 -2.94 1.84 7.68
C ASP A 94 -2.16 2.25 6.43
N ILE A 95 -0.97 1.66 6.27
CA ILE A 95 -0.09 1.97 5.15
C ILE A 95 -0.02 0.74 4.25
N GLY A 96 -0.84 0.79 3.21
CA GLY A 96 -0.95 -0.27 2.22
C GLY A 96 0.10 -0.17 1.10
N GLY A 97 -0.18 -0.87 0.00
CA GLY A 97 0.65 -0.81 -1.21
C GLY A 97 0.47 0.48 -1.99
N GLY A 98 -0.74 1.03 -2.07
CA GLY A 98 -1.07 2.20 -2.90
C GLY A 98 -1.68 3.38 -2.14
N THR A 99 -2.11 3.20 -0.88
CA THR A 99 -2.72 4.23 -0.05
C THR A 99 -2.12 4.25 1.34
N SER A 100 -2.25 5.39 1.99
CA SER A 100 -2.02 5.57 3.42
C SER A 100 -3.27 6.19 4.02
N ASP A 101 -3.95 5.43 4.86
CA ASP A 101 -5.22 5.79 5.46
C ASP A 101 -5.05 6.01 6.96
N PHE A 102 -5.56 7.12 7.45
CA PHE A 102 -5.46 7.54 8.83
C PHE A 102 -6.84 7.71 9.43
N THR A 103 -7.09 7.05 10.55
CA THR A 103 -8.38 7.15 11.24
C THR A 103 -8.16 7.34 12.73
N VAL A 104 -8.73 8.39 13.30
CA VAL A 104 -8.77 8.56 14.75
C VAL A 104 -10.02 7.88 15.28
N VAL A 105 -9.82 6.90 16.15
CA VAL A 105 -10.90 6.11 16.76
C VAL A 105 -10.86 6.18 18.29
N ARG A 106 -12.05 6.04 18.90
CA ARG A 106 -12.18 5.78 20.35
C ARG A 106 -12.29 4.30 20.57
N LEU A 107 -11.39 3.77 21.39
CA LEU A 107 -11.35 2.37 21.77
C LEU A 107 -11.49 2.25 23.30
N GLY A 108 -11.96 1.12 23.80
CA GLY A 108 -12.03 0.87 25.22
C GLY A 108 -12.96 -0.28 25.62
N PRO A 109 -12.87 -0.76 26.87
CA PRO A 109 -13.57 -1.96 27.33
C PRO A 109 -15.10 -1.85 27.24
N GLU A 110 -15.67 -0.63 27.34
CA GLU A 110 -17.11 -0.43 27.22
C GLU A 110 -17.60 -0.33 25.77
N ARG A 111 -16.65 -0.26 24.80
CA ARG A 111 -16.94 -0.07 23.38
C ARG A 111 -16.84 -1.36 22.58
N ILE A 112 -16.00 -2.29 23.02
CA ILE A 112 -15.68 -3.51 22.30
C ILE A 112 -16.93 -4.36 21.95
N HIS A 113 -17.98 -4.30 22.78
CA HIS A 113 -19.22 -5.05 22.58
C HIS A 113 -20.31 -4.27 21.82
N LYS A 114 -20.02 -3.05 21.37
CA LYS A 114 -21.00 -2.25 20.60
C LYS A 114 -21.11 -2.78 19.18
N THR A 115 -22.33 -3.01 18.75
CA THR A 115 -22.64 -3.45 17.37
C THR A 115 -22.43 -2.32 16.36
N ASN A 116 -22.78 -1.09 16.73
CA ASN A 116 -22.56 0.09 15.91
C ASN A 116 -21.39 0.90 16.48
N ARG A 117 -20.33 1.03 15.69
CA ARG A 117 -19.09 1.72 16.03
C ARG A 117 -18.88 3.02 15.24
N ALA A 118 -19.90 3.46 14.48
CA ALA A 118 -19.78 4.67 13.66
C ALA A 118 -19.38 5.91 14.49
N ASP A 119 -19.97 6.07 15.68
CA ASP A 119 -19.66 7.19 16.60
C ASP A 119 -18.28 7.09 17.25
N ASP A 120 -17.60 5.95 17.10
CA ASP A 120 -16.25 5.76 17.62
C ASP A 120 -15.19 6.25 16.62
N VAL A 121 -15.54 6.42 15.36
CA VAL A 121 -14.70 7.05 14.34
C VAL A 121 -14.82 8.57 14.47
N LEU A 122 -13.75 9.23 14.90
CA LEU A 122 -13.75 10.69 15.14
C LEU A 122 -13.35 11.48 13.90
N ALA A 123 -12.45 10.96 13.12
CA ALA A 123 -12.02 11.54 11.83
C ALA A 123 -11.31 10.48 10.99
N THR A 124 -11.33 10.67 9.69
CA THR A 124 -10.54 9.90 8.73
C THR A 124 -9.95 10.82 7.68
N THR A 125 -8.77 10.47 7.19
CA THR A 125 -8.10 11.10 6.04
C THR A 125 -7.31 10.04 5.30
N GLY A 126 -7.10 10.23 4.00
CA GLY A 126 -6.32 9.32 3.18
C GLY A 126 -5.48 10.07 2.15
N VAL A 127 -4.41 9.42 1.70
CA VAL A 127 -3.59 9.91 0.60
C VAL A 127 -3.18 8.73 -0.28
N HIS A 128 -3.20 8.95 -1.60
CA HIS A 128 -2.76 7.96 -2.59
C HIS A 128 -1.22 7.91 -2.66
N ILE A 129 -0.62 7.52 -1.54
CA ILE A 129 0.81 7.27 -1.38
C ILE A 129 0.92 5.98 -0.57
N GLY A 130 1.64 4.99 -1.09
CA GLY A 130 1.84 3.72 -0.39
C GLY A 130 3.18 3.07 -0.74
N GLY A 131 3.32 1.81 -0.42
CA GLY A 131 4.56 1.05 -0.61
C GLY A 131 5.05 1.03 -2.04
N THR A 132 4.14 0.99 -3.03
CA THR A 132 4.49 0.98 -4.45
C THR A 132 5.04 2.32 -4.94
N ASP A 133 4.64 3.45 -4.32
CA ASP A 133 5.22 4.76 -4.62
C ASP A 133 6.63 4.87 -4.07
N PHE A 134 6.88 4.26 -2.88
CA PHE A 134 8.22 4.15 -2.32
C PHE A 134 9.11 3.32 -3.25
N ASP A 135 8.65 2.16 -3.72
CA ASP A 135 9.38 1.31 -4.65
C ASP A 135 9.68 2.03 -5.97
N GLN A 136 8.72 2.78 -6.52
CA GLN A 136 8.90 3.59 -7.72
C GLN A 136 10.04 4.61 -7.53
N LYS A 137 10.03 5.36 -6.42
CA LYS A 137 11.07 6.36 -6.12
C LYS A 137 12.44 5.74 -5.98
N LEU A 138 12.54 4.62 -5.29
CA LEU A 138 13.79 3.88 -5.11
C LEU A 138 14.29 3.28 -6.44
N SER A 139 13.39 2.73 -7.24
CA SER A 139 13.72 2.23 -8.57
C SER A 139 14.27 3.34 -9.46
N LEU A 140 13.60 4.50 -9.51
CA LEU A 140 14.04 5.66 -10.28
C LEU A 140 15.39 6.21 -9.78
N GLY A 141 15.65 6.16 -8.48
CA GLY A 141 16.90 6.66 -7.89
C GLY A 141 18.09 5.72 -8.04
N GLN A 142 17.88 4.40 -7.92
CA GLN A 142 18.97 3.43 -7.80
C GLN A 142 19.13 2.51 -9.02
N VAL A 143 18.03 2.12 -9.66
CA VAL A 143 18.05 1.10 -10.71
C VAL A 143 17.94 1.71 -12.11
N MET A 144 17.00 2.63 -12.32
CA MET A 144 16.76 3.22 -13.64
C MET A 144 17.94 4.01 -14.21
N PRO A 145 18.82 4.64 -13.40
CA PRO A 145 20.05 5.25 -13.92
C PRO A 145 20.99 4.24 -14.61
N LEU A 146 21.00 2.99 -14.18
CA LEU A 146 21.79 1.91 -14.81
C LEU A 146 21.25 1.51 -16.19
N LEU A 147 20.04 1.93 -16.54
CA LEU A 147 19.39 1.75 -17.83
C LEU A 147 19.37 3.03 -18.66
N GLY A 148 19.85 4.17 -18.09
CA GLY A 148 19.94 5.46 -18.77
C GLY A 148 18.98 6.56 -18.32
N TYR A 149 18.26 6.37 -17.21
CA TYR A 149 17.47 7.45 -16.61
C TYR A 149 18.39 8.59 -16.16
N GLY A 150 18.09 9.82 -16.59
CA GLY A 150 18.95 10.99 -16.33
C GLY A 150 20.28 11.01 -17.10
N HIS A 151 20.53 10.04 -18.01
CA HIS A 151 21.73 10.04 -18.84
C HIS A 151 21.69 11.19 -19.85
N LEU A 152 22.79 11.92 -19.96
CA LEU A 152 22.94 12.97 -20.94
C LEU A 152 23.46 12.39 -22.26
N GLY A 153 22.64 12.48 -23.28
CA GLY A 153 22.95 12.05 -24.63
C GLY A 153 23.75 13.09 -25.42
N PRO A 154 23.84 12.90 -26.75
CA PRO A 154 24.36 13.91 -27.64
C PRO A 154 23.63 15.24 -27.40
N ASP A 155 24.27 16.36 -27.59
CA ASP A 155 23.69 17.70 -27.34
C ASP A 155 23.33 18.01 -25.88
N THR A 156 23.81 17.22 -24.91
CA THR A 156 23.55 17.39 -23.48
C THR A 156 22.05 17.29 -23.10
N ARG A 157 21.22 16.67 -23.93
CA ARG A 157 19.84 16.42 -23.65
C ARG A 157 19.66 15.10 -22.90
N GLU A 158 18.82 15.10 -21.89
CA GLU A 158 18.48 13.84 -21.20
C GLU A 158 17.76 12.87 -22.13
N VAL A 159 18.02 11.59 -21.94
CA VAL A 159 17.24 10.51 -22.55
C VAL A 159 15.77 10.66 -22.13
N PRO A 160 14.80 10.57 -23.08
CA PRO A 160 13.38 10.66 -22.75
C PRO A 160 12.99 9.70 -21.61
N ASN A 161 12.41 10.24 -20.56
CA ASN A 161 12.29 9.57 -19.27
C ASN A 161 11.06 8.66 -19.10
N ARG A 162 10.07 8.75 -20.01
CA ARG A 162 8.79 8.04 -19.87
C ARG A 162 8.94 6.53 -19.67
N VAL A 163 9.81 5.88 -20.45
CA VAL A 163 10.02 4.43 -20.37
C VAL A 163 10.49 3.99 -18.98
N PHE A 164 11.32 4.82 -18.33
CA PHE A 164 11.82 4.53 -16.98
C PHE A 164 10.73 4.70 -15.91
N PHE A 165 9.90 5.76 -16.01
CA PHE A 165 8.75 5.94 -15.14
C PHE A 165 7.77 4.77 -15.26
N ASP A 166 7.46 4.37 -16.49
CA ASP A 166 6.53 3.27 -16.75
C ASP A 166 7.11 1.92 -16.27
N LEU A 167 8.43 1.67 -16.41
CA LEU A 167 9.11 0.49 -15.89
C LEU A 167 9.22 0.48 -14.36
N ALA A 168 9.34 1.66 -13.72
CA ALA A 168 9.37 1.80 -12.28
C ALA A 168 7.97 1.68 -11.66
N THR A 169 6.90 1.77 -12.44
CA THR A 169 5.51 1.72 -11.99
C THR A 169 4.92 0.32 -12.24
N TRP A 170 4.78 -0.49 -11.21
CA TRP A 170 4.50 -1.92 -11.31
C TRP A 170 3.32 -2.30 -12.22
N HIS A 171 2.22 -1.56 -12.20
CA HIS A 171 1.03 -1.83 -13.03
C HIS A 171 1.16 -1.36 -14.49
N LEU A 172 2.19 -0.55 -14.82
CA LEU A 172 2.48 -0.08 -16.17
C LEU A 172 3.52 -0.95 -16.89
N ILE A 173 4.27 -1.77 -16.18
CA ILE A 173 5.37 -2.59 -16.73
C ILE A 173 4.89 -3.42 -17.93
N ASN A 174 3.76 -4.09 -17.84
CA ASN A 174 3.26 -4.94 -18.92
C ASN A 174 2.96 -4.17 -20.22
N TRP A 175 2.67 -2.88 -20.14
CA TRP A 175 2.43 -2.05 -21.33
C TRP A 175 3.73 -1.78 -22.09
N GLN A 176 4.89 -1.84 -21.41
CA GLN A 176 6.21 -1.64 -22.04
C GLN A 176 6.61 -2.81 -22.96
N TYR A 177 5.97 -3.96 -22.82
CA TYR A 177 6.21 -5.14 -23.67
C TYR A 177 5.37 -5.16 -24.95
N GLN A 178 4.52 -4.14 -25.15
CA GLN A 178 3.72 -4.03 -26.38
C GLN A 178 4.59 -3.59 -27.56
N PRO A 179 4.30 -4.04 -28.80
CA PRO A 179 5.14 -3.74 -29.97
C PRO A 179 5.42 -2.25 -30.17
N LYS A 180 4.44 -1.39 -29.90
CA LYS A 180 4.59 0.06 -30.01
C LYS A 180 5.58 0.62 -29.00
N ALA A 181 5.49 0.22 -27.72
CA ALA A 181 6.38 0.66 -26.67
C ALA A 181 7.82 0.14 -26.91
N MET A 182 7.94 -1.12 -27.32
CA MET A 182 9.22 -1.72 -27.73
C MET A 182 9.89 -0.96 -28.87
N ALA A 183 9.14 -0.59 -29.90
CA ALA A 183 9.67 0.21 -31.02
C ALA A 183 10.13 1.61 -30.56
N GLN A 184 9.37 2.25 -29.66
CA GLN A 184 9.73 3.53 -29.07
C GLN A 184 11.02 3.43 -28.23
N ALA A 185 11.12 2.41 -27.36
CA ALA A 185 12.33 2.18 -26.58
C ALA A 185 13.57 1.94 -27.45
N LYS A 186 13.42 1.14 -28.52
CA LYS A 186 14.50 0.90 -29.48
C LYS A 186 14.95 2.19 -30.17
N ALA A 187 14.02 3.07 -30.53
CA ALA A 187 14.33 4.35 -31.17
C ALA A 187 15.12 5.31 -30.27
N LEU A 188 15.13 5.10 -28.94
CA LEU A 188 15.92 5.91 -28.01
C LEU A 188 17.44 5.71 -28.17
N GLN A 189 17.90 4.71 -28.89
CA GLN A 189 19.34 4.41 -29.08
C GLN A 189 20.16 5.65 -29.45
N THR A 190 19.63 6.52 -30.29
CA THR A 190 20.32 7.73 -30.74
C THR A 190 20.43 8.81 -29.65
N ASN A 191 19.68 8.68 -28.55
CA ASN A 191 19.73 9.58 -27.41
C ASN A 191 20.80 9.18 -26.38
N TYR A 192 21.51 8.07 -26.59
CA TYR A 192 22.55 7.61 -25.66
C TYR A 192 23.95 7.90 -26.21
N THR A 193 24.84 8.40 -25.37
CA THR A 193 26.27 8.44 -25.61
C THR A 193 26.98 7.18 -25.11
N ASP A 194 26.45 6.54 -24.06
CA ASP A 194 26.83 5.18 -23.60
C ASP A 194 25.79 4.16 -24.05
N THR A 195 26.07 3.43 -25.12
CA THR A 195 25.16 2.43 -25.71
C THR A 195 24.90 1.25 -24.78
N ARG A 196 25.79 0.94 -23.82
CA ARG A 196 25.58 -0.14 -22.85
C ARG A 196 24.31 0.10 -22.00
N LEU A 197 24.01 1.34 -21.65
CA LEU A 197 22.81 1.69 -20.91
C LEU A 197 21.55 1.37 -21.73
N HIS A 198 21.57 1.67 -23.02
CA HIS A 198 20.47 1.31 -23.92
C HIS A 198 20.37 -0.21 -24.12
N ASP A 199 21.48 -0.91 -24.23
CA ASP A 199 21.49 -2.37 -24.39
C ASP A 199 20.89 -3.05 -23.14
N ARG A 200 21.20 -2.55 -21.94
CA ARG A 200 20.56 -3.00 -20.67
C ARG A 200 19.06 -2.74 -20.69
N LEU A 201 18.60 -1.53 -21.07
CA LEU A 201 17.18 -1.21 -21.20
C LEU A 201 16.49 -2.18 -22.13
N MET A 202 17.05 -2.39 -23.32
CA MET A 202 16.49 -3.30 -24.33
C MET A 202 16.44 -4.73 -23.82
N ARG A 203 17.45 -5.21 -23.10
CA ARG A 203 17.48 -6.53 -22.49
C ARG A 203 16.36 -6.69 -21.45
N VAL A 204 16.18 -5.71 -20.54
CA VAL A 204 15.07 -5.72 -19.57
C VAL A 204 13.72 -5.85 -20.26
N LEU A 205 13.50 -5.11 -21.35
CA LEU A 205 12.24 -5.13 -22.10
C LEU A 205 12.04 -6.43 -22.87
N THR A 206 13.07 -6.93 -23.56
CA THR A 206 13.01 -8.13 -24.39
C THR A 206 12.81 -9.39 -23.56
N GLU A 207 13.56 -9.52 -22.47
CA GLU A 207 13.50 -10.65 -21.53
C GLU A 207 12.39 -10.49 -20.47
N ARG A 208 11.65 -9.36 -20.49
CA ARG A 208 10.56 -9.05 -19.56
C ARG A 208 10.95 -9.05 -18.10
N TYR A 209 12.11 -8.54 -17.76
CA TYR A 209 12.62 -8.47 -16.38
C TYR A 209 12.00 -7.36 -15.53
N GLY A 210 11.10 -6.54 -16.04
CA GLY A 210 10.54 -5.39 -15.32
C GLY A 210 9.93 -5.76 -13.96
N HIS A 211 9.08 -6.79 -13.88
CA HIS A 211 8.50 -7.23 -12.60
C HIS A 211 9.53 -7.86 -11.66
N HIS A 212 10.54 -8.55 -12.20
CA HIS A 212 11.64 -9.07 -11.40
C HIS A 212 12.40 -7.92 -10.73
N MET A 213 12.78 -6.89 -11.51
CA MET A 213 13.42 -5.68 -10.97
C MET A 213 12.56 -4.99 -9.91
N ALA A 214 11.25 -4.84 -10.14
CA ALA A 214 10.35 -4.23 -9.16
C ALA A 214 10.34 -5.01 -7.85
N HIS A 215 10.30 -6.34 -7.91
CA HIS A 215 10.39 -7.21 -6.75
C HIS A 215 11.74 -7.06 -6.01
N ASP A 216 12.87 -7.03 -6.74
CA ASP A 216 14.19 -6.87 -6.14
C ASP A 216 14.34 -5.54 -5.41
N VAL A 217 13.77 -4.45 -5.95
CA VAL A 217 13.72 -3.13 -5.30
C VAL A 217 12.89 -3.19 -4.03
N GLU A 218 11.70 -3.79 -4.06
CA GLU A 218 10.85 -3.99 -2.89
C GLU A 218 11.58 -4.78 -1.79
N GLN A 219 12.20 -5.90 -2.14
CA GLN A 219 12.96 -6.71 -1.20
C GLN A 219 14.15 -5.95 -0.61
N ALA A 220 14.83 -5.14 -1.41
CA ALA A 220 15.92 -4.31 -0.93
C ALA A 220 15.43 -3.22 0.03
N LYS A 221 14.29 -2.56 -0.27
CA LYS A 221 13.63 -1.60 0.62
C LYS A 221 13.34 -2.23 1.98
N ILE A 222 12.72 -3.42 1.99
CA ILE A 222 12.35 -4.14 3.22
C ILE A 222 13.62 -4.45 4.03
N ARG A 223 14.62 -5.07 3.42
CA ARG A 223 15.87 -5.43 4.11
C ARG A 223 16.61 -4.21 4.65
N CYS A 224 16.79 -3.19 3.82
CA CYS A 224 17.48 -1.96 4.21
C CYS A 224 16.78 -1.27 5.38
N SER A 225 15.45 -1.22 5.36
CA SER A 225 14.66 -0.63 6.45
C SER A 225 14.78 -1.39 7.76
N GLN A 226 14.88 -2.73 7.72
CA GLN A 226 14.93 -3.56 8.92
C GLN A 226 16.32 -3.58 9.57
N THR A 227 17.38 -3.48 8.76
CA THR A 227 18.76 -3.69 9.22
C THR A 227 19.57 -2.41 9.31
N ASP A 228 19.10 -1.31 8.70
CA ASP A 228 19.85 -0.06 8.45
C ASP A 228 21.19 -0.31 7.73
N ALA A 229 21.40 -1.52 7.14
CA ALA A 229 22.62 -1.91 6.45
C ALA A 229 22.51 -1.66 4.94
N ASP A 230 23.69 -1.47 4.33
CA ASP A 230 23.80 -1.41 2.88
C ASP A 230 23.25 -2.69 2.25
N THR A 231 22.31 -2.53 1.35
CA THR A 231 21.64 -3.63 0.67
C THR A 231 21.96 -3.62 -0.81
N ARG A 232 22.44 -4.75 -1.32
CA ARG A 232 22.68 -4.95 -2.75
C ARG A 232 21.39 -5.33 -3.45
N ILE A 233 21.10 -4.67 -4.59
CA ILE A 233 20.08 -5.05 -5.56
C ILE A 233 20.80 -5.75 -6.69
N ASP A 234 20.67 -7.07 -6.79
CA ASP A 234 21.34 -7.86 -7.82
C ASP A 234 20.60 -7.76 -9.16
N LEU A 235 21.30 -7.34 -10.19
CA LEU A 235 20.81 -7.16 -11.55
C LEU A 235 21.66 -8.00 -12.55
N SER A 236 22.33 -9.04 -12.05
CA SER A 236 23.21 -9.91 -12.86
C SER A 236 22.50 -10.61 -14.01
N TYR A 237 21.20 -10.76 -13.93
CA TYR A 237 20.36 -11.25 -15.04
C TYR A 237 20.23 -10.24 -16.20
N VAL A 238 20.48 -8.94 -15.95
CA VAL A 238 20.53 -7.91 -16.99
C VAL A 238 21.93 -7.85 -17.63
N GLU A 239 22.97 -7.80 -16.82
CA GLU A 239 24.37 -7.82 -17.24
C GLU A 239 25.22 -8.45 -16.14
N ALA A 240 26.23 -9.24 -16.50
CA ALA A 240 27.10 -9.89 -15.53
C ALA A 240 27.67 -8.86 -14.53
N ASP A 241 27.62 -9.18 -13.23
CA ASP A 241 28.07 -8.35 -12.11
C ASP A 241 27.34 -7.02 -11.91
N LEU A 242 26.30 -6.74 -12.70
CA LEU A 242 25.51 -5.52 -12.52
C LEU A 242 24.75 -5.56 -11.20
N ALA A 243 24.83 -4.50 -10.44
CA ALA A 243 24.07 -4.31 -9.20
C ALA A 243 23.87 -2.82 -8.92
N ALA A 244 22.81 -2.53 -8.19
CA ALA A 244 22.62 -1.27 -7.49
C ALA A 244 22.82 -1.48 -5.98
N SER A 245 22.96 -0.39 -5.23
CA SER A 245 23.00 -0.40 -3.76
C SER A 245 21.89 0.48 -3.22
N LEU A 246 21.44 0.16 -2.03
CA LEU A 246 20.46 0.94 -1.28
C LEU A 246 20.86 0.97 0.19
N ASN A 247 20.97 2.17 0.76
CA ASN A 247 21.29 2.38 2.17
C ASN A 247 20.26 3.29 2.85
N ALA A 248 20.37 3.46 4.17
CA ALA A 248 19.43 4.28 4.95
C ALA A 248 19.39 5.77 4.49
N THR A 249 20.51 6.30 4.01
CA THR A 249 20.58 7.68 3.47
C THR A 249 19.81 7.78 2.15
N ASP A 250 19.96 6.79 1.27
CA ASP A 250 19.21 6.71 0.02
C ASP A 250 17.71 6.59 0.27
N LEU A 251 17.29 5.70 1.21
CA LEU A 251 15.90 5.61 1.64
C LEU A 251 15.36 6.96 2.10
N HIS A 252 16.08 7.64 2.97
CA HIS A 252 15.65 8.95 3.45
C HIS A 252 15.56 9.96 2.31
N THR A 253 16.60 10.07 1.48
CA THR A 253 16.69 11.07 0.41
C THR A 253 15.57 10.90 -0.62
N HIS A 254 15.31 9.65 -1.05
CA HIS A 254 14.30 9.40 -2.07
C HIS A 254 12.87 9.45 -1.52
N LEU A 255 12.64 9.16 -0.24
CA LEU A 255 11.31 9.06 0.34
C LEU A 255 10.87 10.28 1.14
N VAL A 256 11.77 11.23 1.47
CA VAL A 256 11.48 12.35 2.38
C VAL A 256 10.21 13.12 2.02
N GLN A 257 9.97 13.40 0.73
CA GLN A 257 8.79 14.14 0.30
C GLN A 257 7.50 13.33 0.44
N LEU A 258 7.54 12.04 0.07
CA LEU A 258 6.40 11.14 0.21
C LEU A 258 6.04 10.96 1.69
N LEU A 259 7.05 10.74 2.53
CA LEU A 259 6.87 10.61 3.98
C LEU A 259 6.32 11.90 4.61
N ALA A 260 6.79 13.06 4.18
CA ALA A 260 6.28 14.35 4.65
C ALA A 260 4.79 14.53 4.30
N ASN A 261 4.38 14.18 3.08
CA ASN A 261 2.98 14.24 2.65
C ASN A 261 2.10 13.27 3.45
N THR A 262 2.57 12.04 3.66
CA THR A 262 1.87 11.03 4.44
C THR A 262 1.70 11.46 5.90
N VAL A 263 2.75 11.99 6.52
CA VAL A 263 2.70 12.54 7.89
C VAL A 263 1.79 13.77 7.99
N ALA A 264 1.76 14.63 6.97
CA ALA A 264 0.85 15.76 6.93
C ALA A 264 -0.62 15.31 6.94
N CYS A 265 -0.95 14.26 6.19
CA CYS A 265 -2.28 13.65 6.17
C CYS A 265 -2.65 13.09 7.57
N ALA A 266 -1.71 12.42 8.26
CA ALA A 266 -1.91 11.95 9.64
C ALA A 266 -2.21 13.10 10.62
N ARG A 267 -1.46 14.21 10.52
CA ARG A 267 -1.68 15.41 11.34
C ARG A 267 -3.05 16.04 11.09
N GLU A 268 -3.45 16.11 9.82
CA GLU A 268 -4.76 16.60 9.43
C GLU A 268 -5.88 15.75 10.05
N CYS A 269 -5.74 14.42 10.03
CA CYS A 269 -6.70 13.51 10.67
C CYS A 269 -6.86 13.82 12.17
N VAL A 270 -5.75 13.95 12.89
CA VAL A 270 -5.76 14.28 14.33
C VAL A 270 -6.38 15.66 14.57
N GLN A 271 -6.11 16.64 13.73
CA GLN A 271 -6.71 17.97 13.82
C GLN A 271 -8.22 17.92 13.61
N ARG A 272 -8.69 17.21 12.58
CA ARG A 272 -10.13 17.03 12.29
C ARG A 272 -10.86 16.31 13.42
N ALA A 273 -10.20 15.40 14.13
CA ALA A 273 -10.77 14.69 15.27
C ALA A 273 -11.03 15.60 16.49
N GLY A 274 -10.50 16.82 16.54
CA GLY A 274 -10.76 17.80 17.59
C GLY A 274 -10.33 17.35 18.98
N LEU A 275 -9.24 16.58 19.10
CA LEU A 275 -8.75 16.03 20.37
C LEU A 275 -8.33 17.15 21.33
N LYS A 276 -8.75 17.05 22.61
CA LYS A 276 -8.49 18.07 23.66
C LYS A 276 -7.01 18.43 23.83
N ASN A 277 -6.11 17.46 23.62
CA ASN A 277 -4.66 17.64 23.75
C ASN A 277 -3.94 17.75 22.41
N SER A 278 -4.68 17.87 21.28
CA SER A 278 -4.16 17.87 19.92
C SER A 278 -3.26 16.65 19.58
N LYS A 279 -3.35 15.58 20.38
CA LYS A 279 -2.60 14.31 20.18
C LYS A 279 -3.48 13.12 20.53
N PRO A 280 -3.34 11.99 19.83
CA PRO A 280 -3.92 10.72 20.25
C PRO A 280 -3.15 10.15 21.45
N ASP A 281 -3.75 9.21 22.17
CA ASP A 281 -3.10 8.49 23.27
C ASP A 281 -2.11 7.43 22.75
N ALA A 282 -2.34 6.89 21.55
CA ALA A 282 -1.46 5.95 20.87
C ALA A 282 -1.61 6.06 19.34
N ILE A 283 -0.60 5.59 18.62
CA ILE A 283 -0.65 5.38 17.17
C ILE A 283 -0.55 3.87 16.93
N TYR A 284 -1.57 3.31 16.33
CA TYR A 284 -1.62 1.88 15.98
C TYR A 284 -1.27 1.70 14.50
N LEU A 285 -0.24 0.89 14.23
CA LEU A 285 0.30 0.65 12.91
C LEU A 285 -0.28 -0.63 12.31
N THR A 286 -0.80 -0.54 11.10
CA THR A 286 -1.26 -1.68 10.30
C THR A 286 -0.89 -1.46 8.82
N GLY A 287 -1.04 -2.51 8.00
CA GLY A 287 -0.57 -2.49 6.62
C GLY A 287 0.94 -2.72 6.49
N GLY A 288 1.34 -3.50 5.48
CA GLY A 288 2.72 -3.97 5.33
C GLY A 288 3.78 -2.87 5.22
N SER A 289 3.42 -1.71 4.65
CA SER A 289 4.35 -0.59 4.49
C SER A 289 4.55 0.23 5.76
N SER A 290 3.71 0.07 6.78
CA SER A 290 3.88 0.71 8.10
C SER A 290 5.09 0.17 8.87
N ALA A 291 5.60 -1.02 8.49
CA ALA A 291 6.84 -1.58 9.04
C ALA A 291 8.11 -0.81 8.61
N LEU A 292 8.01 0.13 7.68
CA LEU A 292 9.16 0.90 7.23
C LEU A 292 9.67 1.81 8.37
N HIS A 293 10.87 1.52 8.92
CA HIS A 293 11.41 2.27 10.05
C HIS A 293 11.55 3.78 9.79
N THR A 294 11.85 4.16 8.54
CA THR A 294 11.92 5.58 8.15
C THR A 294 10.55 6.27 8.30
N PHE A 295 9.46 5.56 7.99
CA PHE A 295 8.10 6.06 8.20
C PHE A 295 7.77 6.15 9.70
N GLN A 296 8.09 5.13 10.48
CA GLN A 296 7.89 5.12 11.93
C GLN A 296 8.63 6.27 12.61
N LYS A 297 9.90 6.51 12.24
CA LYS A 297 10.70 7.65 12.71
C LYS A 297 10.03 8.99 12.36
N ALA A 298 9.48 9.12 11.14
CA ALA A 298 8.78 10.33 10.73
C ALA A 298 7.48 10.57 11.53
N LEU A 299 6.70 9.52 11.82
CA LEU A 299 5.53 9.61 12.68
C LEU A 299 5.91 9.94 14.13
N GLN A 300 6.93 9.32 14.71
CA GLN A 300 7.41 9.60 16.06
C GLN A 300 7.87 11.05 16.22
N ALA A 301 8.56 11.59 15.21
CA ALA A 301 8.96 13.00 15.19
C ALA A 301 7.73 13.94 15.09
N ALA A 302 6.71 13.55 14.35
CA ALA A 302 5.48 14.34 14.19
C ALA A 302 4.60 14.35 15.45
N PHE A 303 4.55 13.23 16.17
CA PHE A 303 3.72 12.99 17.35
C PHE A 303 4.59 12.65 18.57
N ALA A 304 5.54 13.53 18.89
CA ALA A 304 6.50 13.30 19.97
C ALA A 304 5.81 12.94 21.28
N GLY A 305 6.26 11.84 21.91
CA GLY A 305 5.73 11.33 23.18
C GLY A 305 4.46 10.46 23.05
N VAL A 306 3.93 10.24 21.83
CA VAL A 306 2.85 9.30 21.57
C VAL A 306 3.45 7.92 21.28
N PRO A 307 3.04 6.85 22.00
CA PRO A 307 3.56 5.52 21.76
C PRO A 307 3.09 4.98 20.38
N LEU A 308 4.01 4.33 19.67
CA LEU A 308 3.67 3.50 18.52
C LEU A 308 3.36 2.08 19.00
N VAL A 309 2.27 1.52 18.52
CA VAL A 309 1.84 0.14 18.78
C VAL A 309 1.79 -0.58 17.45
N GLU A 310 2.57 -1.62 17.31
CA GLU A 310 2.53 -2.48 16.12
C GLU A 310 1.47 -3.57 16.32
N GLY A 311 0.58 -3.71 15.35
CA GLY A 311 -0.36 -4.80 15.25
C GLY A 311 0.14 -5.92 14.34
N ASP A 312 -0.75 -6.84 14.01
CA ASP A 312 -0.50 -7.76 12.89
C ASP A 312 -0.66 -6.96 11.58
N LEU A 313 0.48 -6.69 10.94
CA LEU A 313 0.56 -5.82 9.76
C LEU A 313 -0.20 -6.35 8.53
N PHE A 314 -0.41 -7.67 8.46
CA PHE A 314 -1.03 -8.32 7.30
C PHE A 314 -2.39 -8.97 7.62
N GLY A 315 -2.56 -9.48 8.83
CA GLY A 315 -3.76 -10.20 9.24
C GLY A 315 -4.66 -9.45 10.22
N GLY A 316 -4.25 -8.28 10.71
CA GLY A 316 -4.93 -7.54 11.77
C GLY A 316 -6.39 -7.26 11.49
N VAL A 317 -6.72 -6.76 10.29
CA VAL A 317 -8.12 -6.51 9.89
C VAL A 317 -8.92 -7.82 9.86
N ALA A 318 -8.40 -8.87 9.21
CA ALA A 318 -9.10 -10.14 9.09
C ALA A 318 -9.33 -10.81 10.46
N SER A 319 -8.32 -10.81 11.33
CA SER A 319 -8.42 -11.31 12.70
C SER A 319 -9.43 -10.50 13.51
N GLY A 320 -9.40 -9.19 13.41
CA GLY A 320 -10.34 -8.30 14.09
C GLY A 320 -11.79 -8.49 13.64
N LEU A 321 -12.02 -8.74 12.35
CA LEU A 321 -13.36 -9.05 11.85
C LEU A 321 -13.97 -10.31 12.49
N VAL A 322 -13.13 -11.31 12.80
CA VAL A 322 -13.57 -12.51 13.52
C VAL A 322 -14.04 -12.14 14.93
N TYR A 323 -13.27 -11.30 15.63
CA TYR A 323 -13.63 -10.88 17.00
C TYR A 323 -14.83 -9.93 17.06
N SER A 324 -15.12 -9.18 16.01
CA SER A 324 -16.22 -8.20 16.03
C SER A 324 -17.62 -8.82 16.20
N ARG A 325 -17.76 -10.15 16.18
CA ARG A 325 -19.01 -10.90 16.31
C ARG A 325 -18.97 -12.00 17.37
N LEU A 326 -17.91 -12.10 18.15
CA LEU A 326 -17.84 -12.93 19.34
C LEU A 326 -18.35 -12.14 20.55
#